data_c12a32082f8d697f67022edb35d7f0b6
#
_entry.id   c12a32082f8d697f67022edb35d7f0b6
#
_cell.length_a   1.000
_cell.length_b   1.000
_cell.length_c   1.000
_cell.angle_alpha   90.00
_cell.angle_beta   90.00
_cell.angle_gamma   90.00
#
_symmetry.space_group_name_H-M   'P 1'
#
loop_
_entity.id
_entity.type
_entity.pdbx_description
1 polymer ?
#
loop_
_entity_poly.entity_id
_entity_poly.type
_entity_poly.pdbx_seq_one_letter_code
_entity_poly.pdbx_strand_id
1 'polypeptide(L)'
;MARANNRVPLARRHSSMRFSRWIARTFALATLLFLAPRMECQSPNANPVAGNPDAIKEGTSLFRSNCSPCHGLNARGGGRGPDLTTGRWIHGSSDDQIFHTIIGGVPGTDMPANDLPELEVWAIVAYLRTLAPVVQASAAGDAAHGNKIFWEKLPCSRCHMVNGKGGTLGPELSRTGTSRSDAYLVESIREPNKDLTRYPRDPNNSFGPTLVYDTVVIETTDGKSLRGVAKNEDTFSIQLLDIEQQLHLFQKKDLKSISHERKSLMPAYSEKILSPTDLQDLVAYLQTLRGDQGTL
;
A
#
# COMPACT_ATOMS: atom_id res chain seq x y z
N MET A 1 -63.52 47.75 -74.86
CA MET A 1 -63.02 46.75 -73.93
C MET A 1 -61.49 46.85 -73.86
N ALA A 2 -60.94 47.53 -72.86
CA ALA A 2 -59.54 47.86 -72.72
C ALA A 2 -58.91 47.00 -71.62
N ARG A 3 -57.73 46.43 -71.93
CA ARG A 3 -56.89 45.84 -70.91
C ARG A 3 -55.59 46.65 -70.80
N ALA A 4 -55.39 47.24 -69.63
CA ALA A 4 -54.21 47.96 -69.25
C ALA A 4 -53.10 46.97 -68.87
N ASN A 5 -51.89 47.19 -69.39
CA ASN A 5 -50.65 46.48 -69.01
C ASN A 5 -49.91 47.37 -68.02
N ASN A 6 -49.75 46.87 -66.80
CA ASN A 6 -48.90 47.51 -65.80
C ASN A 6 -47.58 46.72 -65.68
N ARG A 7 -46.46 47.31 -66.09
CA ARG A 7 -45.11 46.82 -65.88
C ARG A 7 -44.53 47.50 -64.64
N VAL A 8 -44.10 46.66 -63.65
CA VAL A 8 -43.38 47.11 -62.48
C VAL A 8 -41.88 46.94 -62.72
N PRO A 9 -41.00 47.91 -62.39
CA PRO A 9 -39.59 47.86 -62.62
C PRO A 9 -38.89 47.04 -61.49
N LEU A 10 -37.96 46.17 -61.90
CA LEU A 10 -37.07 45.42 -61.02
C LEU A 10 -36.00 46.33 -60.40
N ALA A 11 -36.05 46.52 -59.11
CA ALA A 11 -34.97 47.10 -58.30
C ALA A 11 -33.88 46.05 -57.99
N ARG A 12 -32.68 46.26 -58.54
CA ARG A 12 -31.48 45.52 -58.18
C ARG A 12 -31.05 45.95 -56.78
N ARG A 13 -31.11 45.00 -55.80
CA ARG A 13 -30.47 45.20 -54.50
C ARG A 13 -29.09 44.52 -54.50
N HIS A 14 -28.05 45.35 -54.47
CA HIS A 14 -26.70 44.91 -54.07
C HIS A 14 -26.67 44.58 -52.56
N SER A 15 -26.54 43.31 -52.20
CA SER A 15 -26.28 42.89 -50.82
C SER A 15 -25.23 41.79 -50.81
N SER A 16 -23.97 42.10 -51.12
CA SER A 16 -22.90 41.12 -51.18
C SER A 16 -21.67 41.48 -50.31
N MET A 17 -21.77 42.38 -49.33
CA MET A 17 -20.58 42.74 -48.54
C MET A 17 -20.71 42.67 -47.02
N ARG A 18 -21.78 42.10 -46.48
CA ARG A 18 -21.90 41.96 -45.02
C ARG A 18 -21.71 40.51 -44.49
N PHE A 19 -21.72 39.52 -45.36
CA PHE A 19 -21.63 38.12 -44.96
C PHE A 19 -20.19 37.64 -44.66
N SER A 20 -19.20 38.27 -45.29
CA SER A 20 -17.78 37.89 -45.13
C SER A 20 -17.15 38.27 -43.79
N ARG A 21 -17.67 39.33 -43.13
CA ARG A 21 -17.06 39.81 -41.86
C ARG A 21 -17.53 39.05 -40.61
N TRP A 22 -18.63 38.31 -40.68
CA TRP A 22 -19.15 37.52 -39.60
C TRP A 22 -18.49 36.13 -39.53
N ILE A 23 -18.22 35.53 -40.68
CA ILE A 23 -17.55 34.21 -40.75
C ILE A 23 -16.11 34.32 -40.27
N ALA A 24 -15.41 35.42 -40.55
CA ALA A 24 -14.04 35.62 -40.06
C ALA A 24 -13.96 35.85 -38.54
N ARG A 25 -15.00 36.42 -37.91
CA ARG A 25 -15.03 36.62 -36.44
C ARG A 25 -15.42 35.37 -35.67
N THR A 26 -16.23 34.50 -36.23
CA THR A 26 -16.58 33.20 -35.59
C THR A 26 -15.45 32.19 -35.66
N PHE A 27 -14.63 32.18 -36.73
CA PHE A 27 -13.44 31.34 -36.81
C PHE A 27 -12.31 31.81 -35.88
N ALA A 28 -12.13 33.10 -35.66
CA ALA A 28 -11.14 33.62 -34.70
C ALA A 28 -11.51 33.35 -33.25
N LEU A 29 -12.79 33.26 -32.88
CA LEU A 29 -13.24 32.89 -31.53
C LEU A 29 -13.14 31.37 -31.29
N ALA A 30 -13.37 30.56 -32.32
CA ALA A 30 -13.26 29.10 -32.19
C ALA A 30 -11.81 28.61 -32.04
N THR A 31 -10.83 29.31 -32.63
CA THR A 31 -9.41 28.97 -32.47
C THR A 31 -8.81 29.38 -31.12
N LEU A 32 -9.38 30.39 -30.44
CA LEU A 32 -8.92 30.78 -29.10
C LEU A 32 -9.40 29.82 -27.99
N LEU A 33 -10.48 29.08 -28.22
CA LEU A 33 -10.97 28.08 -27.22
C LEU A 33 -10.14 26.79 -27.16
N PHE A 34 -9.29 26.50 -28.18
CA PHE A 34 -8.42 25.32 -28.20
C PHE A 34 -7.04 25.53 -27.58
N LEU A 35 -6.71 26.76 -27.16
CA LEU A 35 -5.45 27.11 -26.50
C LEU A 35 -5.60 27.33 -24.99
N ALA A 36 -6.71 26.94 -24.39
CA ALA A 36 -6.80 26.87 -22.94
C ALA A 36 -5.76 25.85 -22.44
N PRO A 37 -4.82 26.23 -21.56
CA PRO A 37 -3.93 25.25 -20.95
C PRO A 37 -4.82 24.20 -20.31
N ARG A 38 -4.62 22.93 -20.68
CA ARG A 38 -5.19 21.82 -19.93
C ARG A 38 -4.63 21.96 -18.52
N MET A 39 -5.45 22.44 -17.58
CA MET A 39 -5.18 22.22 -16.17
C MET A 39 -5.28 20.70 -15.99
N GLU A 40 -4.13 20.03 -16.06
CA GLU A 40 -4.04 18.68 -15.55
C GLU A 40 -4.46 18.76 -14.10
N CYS A 41 -5.61 18.18 -13.80
CA CYS A 41 -6.05 17.96 -12.43
C CYS A 41 -5.03 16.97 -11.83
N GLN A 42 -4.02 17.51 -11.15
CA GLN A 42 -3.07 16.68 -10.42
C GLN A 42 -3.88 15.88 -9.42
N SER A 43 -3.71 14.55 -9.44
CA SER A 43 -4.28 13.68 -8.43
C SER A 43 -3.90 14.24 -7.05
N PRO A 44 -4.83 14.40 -6.10
CA PRO A 44 -4.53 15.00 -4.80
C PRO A 44 -3.42 14.30 -4.01
N ASN A 45 -2.97 13.14 -4.48
CA ASN A 45 -1.97 12.28 -3.86
C ASN A 45 -0.68 12.14 -4.71
N ALA A 46 -0.46 13.02 -5.70
CA ALA A 46 0.77 13.00 -6.50
C ALA A 46 1.86 13.83 -5.81
N ASN A 47 3.11 13.33 -5.88
CA ASN A 47 4.26 14.09 -5.37
C ASN A 47 4.41 15.42 -6.13
N PRO A 48 4.26 16.58 -5.46
CA PRO A 48 4.27 17.90 -6.10
C PRO A 48 5.63 18.26 -6.72
N VAL A 49 6.70 17.57 -6.32
CA VAL A 49 8.07 17.81 -6.82
C VAL A 49 8.62 16.62 -7.60
N ALA A 50 7.74 15.72 -8.07
CA ALA A 50 8.15 14.55 -8.85
C ALA A 50 8.96 14.98 -10.09
N GLY A 51 10.11 14.32 -10.30
CA GLY A 51 10.97 14.58 -11.46
C GLY A 51 11.71 15.93 -11.45
N ASN A 52 11.54 16.78 -10.44
CA ASN A 52 12.28 18.02 -10.29
C ASN A 52 13.75 17.73 -9.88
N PRO A 53 14.75 18.10 -10.71
CA PRO A 53 16.16 17.80 -10.42
C PRO A 53 16.68 18.43 -9.12
N ASP A 54 16.23 19.65 -8.80
CA ASP A 54 16.67 20.35 -7.59
C ASP A 54 16.07 19.68 -6.35
N ALA A 55 14.81 19.31 -6.39
CA ALA A 55 14.18 18.55 -5.32
C ALA A 55 14.82 17.17 -5.14
N ILE A 56 15.16 16.47 -6.22
CA ILE A 56 15.89 15.19 -6.15
C ILE A 56 17.25 15.36 -5.46
N LYS A 57 17.99 16.43 -5.80
CA LYS A 57 19.28 16.74 -5.18
C LYS A 57 19.12 17.07 -3.69
N GLU A 58 18.12 17.85 -3.33
CA GLU A 58 17.79 18.15 -1.94
C GLU A 58 17.38 16.88 -1.19
N GLY A 59 16.46 16.08 -1.75
CA GLY A 59 16.04 14.79 -1.19
C GLY A 59 17.21 13.82 -0.98
N THR A 60 18.19 13.83 -1.90
CA THR A 60 19.44 13.05 -1.73
C THR A 60 20.21 13.49 -0.50
N SER A 61 20.34 14.80 -0.27
CA SER A 61 21.05 15.36 0.89
C SER A 61 20.30 15.03 2.19
N LEU A 62 19.00 15.25 2.21
CA LEU A 62 18.12 14.96 3.35
C LEU A 62 18.11 13.46 3.69
N PHE A 63 18.04 12.59 2.69
CA PHE A 63 18.14 11.15 2.89
C PHE A 63 19.48 10.76 3.55
N ARG A 64 20.57 11.33 3.07
CA ARG A 64 21.90 11.03 3.63
C ARG A 64 22.04 11.45 5.09
N SER A 65 21.47 12.58 5.48
CA SER A 65 21.54 13.06 6.86
C SER A 65 20.57 12.35 7.81
N ASN A 66 19.34 12.06 7.37
CA ASN A 66 18.28 11.58 8.25
C ASN A 66 18.02 10.06 8.14
N CYS A 67 18.16 9.48 6.95
CA CYS A 67 17.70 8.11 6.67
C CYS A 67 18.86 7.10 6.54
N SER A 68 20.03 7.56 6.05
CA SER A 68 21.18 6.68 5.78
C SER A 68 21.74 5.94 6.99
N PRO A 69 21.66 6.45 8.23
CA PRO A 69 22.11 5.68 9.40
C PRO A 69 21.44 4.32 9.55
N CYS A 70 20.19 4.20 9.07
CA CYS A 70 19.44 2.95 9.08
C CYS A 70 19.41 2.27 7.69
N HIS A 71 19.17 3.04 6.61
CA HIS A 71 18.98 2.51 5.25
C HIS A 71 20.25 2.46 4.40
N GLY A 72 21.40 2.87 4.94
CA GLY A 72 22.67 2.92 4.21
C GLY A 72 22.79 4.15 3.28
N LEU A 73 24.01 4.60 3.01
CA LEU A 73 24.30 5.82 2.22
C LEU A 73 23.70 5.81 0.80
N ASN A 74 23.52 4.62 0.23
CA ASN A 74 22.98 4.41 -1.11
C ASN A 74 21.59 3.75 -1.06
N ALA A 75 20.90 3.83 0.07
CA ALA A 75 19.59 3.23 0.31
C ALA A 75 19.53 1.69 0.10
N ARG A 76 20.68 1.00 0.07
CA ARG A 76 20.78 -0.46 -0.14
C ARG A 76 20.65 -1.28 1.13
N GLY A 77 20.02 -0.70 2.12
CA GLY A 77 19.91 -1.31 3.43
C GLY A 77 21.12 -1.03 4.31
N GLY A 78 20.93 -1.20 5.58
CA GLY A 78 21.90 -1.05 6.65
C GLY A 78 21.60 -2.04 7.75
N GLY A 79 22.20 -1.85 8.93
CA GLY A 79 21.99 -2.77 10.06
C GLY A 79 20.55 -2.79 10.59
N ARG A 80 19.71 -1.78 10.29
CA ARG A 80 18.37 -1.60 10.85
C ARG A 80 17.27 -1.41 9.81
N GLY A 81 17.57 -0.78 8.67
CA GLY A 81 16.59 -0.48 7.62
C GLY A 81 16.73 -1.39 6.39
N PRO A 82 15.64 -1.69 5.67
CA PRO A 82 15.67 -2.49 4.46
C PRO A 82 16.33 -1.76 3.28
N ASP A 83 16.67 -2.54 2.25
CA ASP A 83 17.09 -2.05 0.94
C ASP A 83 15.89 -1.40 0.22
N LEU A 84 15.99 -0.11 -0.06
CA LEU A 84 14.95 0.70 -0.73
C LEU A 84 15.14 0.78 -2.25
N THR A 85 16.19 0.14 -2.80
CA THR A 85 16.49 0.15 -4.25
C THR A 85 15.84 -1.00 -5.00
N THR A 86 15.22 -1.94 -4.29
CA THR A 86 14.64 -3.15 -4.87
C THR A 86 13.29 -2.94 -5.52
N GLY A 87 12.65 -1.78 -5.31
CA GLY A 87 11.26 -1.54 -5.71
C GLY A 87 10.21 -2.31 -4.86
N ARG A 88 10.66 -3.03 -3.85
CA ARG A 88 9.82 -3.81 -2.95
C ARG A 88 9.40 -2.96 -1.75
N TRP A 89 8.24 -2.35 -1.86
CA TRP A 89 7.69 -1.46 -0.85
C TRP A 89 6.72 -2.20 0.07
N ILE A 90 7.11 -2.42 1.32
CA ILE A 90 6.32 -3.20 2.30
C ILE A 90 5.10 -2.41 2.77
N HIS A 91 5.25 -1.09 2.97
CA HIS A 91 4.24 -0.21 3.55
C HIS A 91 3.50 0.64 2.52
N GLY A 92 3.32 0.12 1.31
CA GLY A 92 2.69 0.82 0.21
C GLY A 92 3.71 1.38 -0.79
N SER A 93 3.32 1.42 -2.08
CA SER A 93 4.22 1.73 -3.19
C SER A 93 3.92 3.05 -3.89
N SER A 94 2.81 3.74 -3.59
CA SER A 94 2.53 5.07 -4.12
C SER A 94 3.39 6.14 -3.43
N ASP A 95 3.57 7.29 -4.06
CA ASP A 95 4.31 8.41 -3.47
C ASP A 95 3.69 8.85 -2.16
N ASP A 96 2.36 8.95 -2.13
CA ASP A 96 1.59 9.29 -0.94
C ASP A 96 1.79 8.27 0.21
N GLN A 97 1.79 6.98 -0.11
CA GLN A 97 2.02 5.94 0.90
C GLN A 97 3.44 6.00 1.46
N ILE A 98 4.45 6.27 0.62
CA ILE A 98 5.83 6.43 1.06
C ILE A 98 5.96 7.70 1.91
N PHE A 99 5.34 8.80 1.49
CA PHE A 99 5.29 10.05 2.24
C PHE A 99 4.72 9.83 3.65
N HIS A 100 3.55 9.19 3.76
CA HIS A 100 2.94 8.91 5.05
C HIS A 100 3.74 7.91 5.90
N THR A 101 4.45 6.96 5.26
CA THR A 101 5.37 6.05 5.95
C THR A 101 6.56 6.81 6.55
N ILE A 102 7.08 7.83 5.87
CA ILE A 102 8.17 8.65 6.39
C ILE A 102 7.69 9.53 7.55
N ILE A 103 6.57 10.24 7.38
CA ILE A 103 6.04 11.12 8.43
C ILE A 103 5.58 10.33 9.66
N GLY A 104 4.80 9.28 9.45
CA GLY A 104 4.21 8.50 10.54
C GLY A 104 5.16 7.49 11.18
N GLY A 105 6.28 7.21 10.54
CA GLY A 105 7.12 6.07 10.90
C GLY A 105 6.41 4.73 10.69
N VAL A 106 6.99 3.65 11.20
CA VAL A 106 6.41 2.32 11.16
C VAL A 106 6.26 1.78 12.58
N PRO A 107 5.05 1.80 13.16
CA PRO A 107 4.83 1.37 14.53
C PRO A 107 5.34 -0.06 14.79
N GLY A 108 6.03 -0.24 15.91
CA GLY A 108 6.60 -1.53 16.29
C GLY A 108 7.93 -1.88 15.57
N THR A 109 8.53 -0.92 14.88
CA THR A 109 9.85 -1.06 14.24
C THR A 109 10.81 0.05 14.68
N ASP A 110 12.07 -0.04 14.23
CA ASP A 110 13.08 1.00 14.47
C ASP A 110 12.91 2.25 13.57
N MET A 111 11.91 2.31 12.69
CA MET A 111 11.63 3.46 11.85
C MET A 111 10.76 4.46 12.60
N PRO A 112 11.31 5.56 13.13
CA PRO A 112 10.54 6.55 13.87
C PRO A 112 9.69 7.41 12.92
N ALA A 113 8.69 8.08 13.48
CA ALA A 113 8.05 9.21 12.83
C ALA A 113 9.07 10.34 12.58
N ASN A 114 8.84 11.14 11.54
CA ASN A 114 9.73 12.22 11.13
C ASN A 114 8.94 13.53 11.04
N ASP A 115 9.47 14.60 11.59
CA ASP A 115 8.87 15.94 11.66
C ASP A 115 9.47 16.94 10.65
N LEU A 116 10.13 16.43 9.60
CA LEU A 116 10.58 17.27 8.49
C LEU A 116 9.41 18.00 7.82
N PRO A 117 9.64 19.22 7.29
CA PRO A 117 8.65 19.91 6.47
C PRO A 117 8.16 19.04 5.31
N GLU A 118 6.87 19.12 4.98
CA GLU A 118 6.24 18.25 3.96
C GLU A 118 6.98 18.28 2.61
N LEU A 119 7.42 19.46 2.14
CA LEU A 119 8.16 19.57 0.88
C LEU A 119 9.51 18.84 0.92
N GLU A 120 10.18 18.80 2.05
CA GLU A 120 11.41 18.05 2.25
C GLU A 120 11.16 16.54 2.20
N VAL A 121 10.06 16.09 2.79
CA VAL A 121 9.64 14.68 2.70
C VAL A 121 9.29 14.32 1.26
N TRP A 122 8.58 15.19 0.53
CA TRP A 122 8.32 14.99 -0.89
C TRP A 122 9.59 14.97 -1.74
N ALA A 123 10.60 15.77 -1.39
CA ALA A 123 11.91 15.73 -2.03
C ALA A 123 12.61 14.39 -1.78
N ILE A 124 12.54 13.85 -0.56
CA ILE A 124 13.05 12.50 -0.23
C ILE A 124 12.33 11.44 -1.08
N VAL A 125 11.00 11.51 -1.21
CA VAL A 125 10.22 10.59 -2.06
C VAL A 125 10.67 10.68 -3.51
N ALA A 126 10.88 11.90 -4.05
CA ALA A 126 11.39 12.10 -5.40
C ALA A 126 12.77 11.45 -5.61
N TYR A 127 13.68 11.58 -4.64
CA TYR A 127 14.97 10.89 -4.65
C TYR A 127 14.80 9.37 -4.65
N LEU A 128 13.98 8.82 -3.76
CA LEU A 128 13.76 7.37 -3.66
C LEU A 128 13.24 6.79 -4.99
N ARG A 129 12.43 7.55 -5.72
CA ARG A 129 11.94 7.15 -7.06
C ARG A 129 13.04 7.05 -8.12
N THR A 130 14.14 7.75 -7.95
CA THR A 130 15.30 7.57 -8.84
C THR A 130 16.05 6.26 -8.59
N LEU A 131 15.90 5.69 -7.40
CA LEU A 131 16.59 4.46 -7.01
C LEU A 131 15.77 3.20 -7.36
N ALA A 132 14.46 3.30 -7.26
CA ALA A 132 13.55 2.19 -7.48
C ALA A 132 12.39 2.65 -8.38
N PRO A 133 12.26 2.13 -9.61
CA PRO A 133 11.16 2.46 -10.49
C PRO A 133 9.83 2.02 -9.87
N VAL A 134 8.76 2.78 -10.18
CA VAL A 134 7.40 2.40 -9.78
C VAL A 134 7.07 1.07 -10.44
N VAL A 135 6.95 0.02 -9.65
CA VAL A 135 6.27 -1.19 -10.11
C VAL A 135 4.79 -0.83 -10.19
N GLN A 136 4.25 -0.70 -11.39
CA GLN A 136 2.82 -0.42 -11.58
C GLN A 136 2.03 -1.49 -10.84
N ALA A 137 1.02 -1.04 -10.08
CA ALA A 137 0.05 -1.93 -9.46
C ALA A 137 -0.52 -2.86 -10.54
N SER A 138 -0.60 -4.15 -10.23
CA SER A 138 -1.21 -5.12 -11.12
C SER A 138 -2.65 -4.71 -11.46
N ALA A 139 -3.13 -5.13 -12.64
CA ALA A 139 -4.47 -4.81 -13.13
C ALA A 139 -5.53 -4.95 -12.02
N ALA A 140 -6.44 -3.98 -11.95
CA ALA A 140 -7.49 -3.92 -10.95
C ALA A 140 -8.31 -5.24 -10.92
N GLY A 141 -8.19 -5.99 -9.81
CA GLY A 141 -9.05 -7.14 -9.54
C GLY A 141 -10.43 -6.71 -9.05
N ASP A 142 -11.37 -7.66 -9.01
CA ASP A 142 -12.71 -7.45 -8.42
C ASP A 142 -12.63 -7.54 -6.89
N ALA A 143 -12.64 -6.39 -6.21
CA ALA A 143 -12.61 -6.32 -4.76
C ALA A 143 -13.84 -6.96 -4.09
N ALA A 144 -15.00 -6.98 -4.75
CA ALA A 144 -16.20 -7.63 -4.19
C ALA A 144 -16.06 -9.15 -4.23
N HIS A 145 -15.48 -9.71 -5.30
CA HIS A 145 -15.14 -11.12 -5.35
C HIS A 145 -14.00 -11.45 -4.38
N GLY A 146 -12.98 -10.61 -4.26
CA GLY A 146 -11.91 -10.75 -3.28
C GLY A 146 -12.40 -10.79 -1.83
N ASN A 147 -13.41 -9.99 -1.49
CA ASN A 147 -14.08 -10.04 -0.21
C ASN A 147 -14.68 -11.43 0.06
N LYS A 148 -15.39 -12.02 -0.90
CA LYS A 148 -15.96 -13.38 -0.76
C LYS A 148 -14.84 -14.43 -0.62
N ILE A 149 -13.74 -14.28 -1.34
CA ILE A 149 -12.58 -15.18 -1.18
C ILE A 149 -12.07 -15.13 0.25
N PHE A 150 -11.91 -13.94 0.83
CA PHE A 150 -11.40 -13.75 2.19
C PHE A 150 -12.32 -14.33 3.27
N TRP A 151 -13.61 -14.07 3.17
CA TRP A 151 -14.58 -14.41 4.22
C TRP A 151 -15.23 -15.78 4.08
N GLU A 152 -15.39 -16.27 2.84
CA GLU A 152 -16.24 -17.44 2.56
C GLU A 152 -15.48 -18.60 1.91
N LYS A 153 -14.64 -18.32 0.89
CA LYS A 153 -13.98 -19.36 0.09
C LYS A 153 -12.72 -19.92 0.77
N LEU A 154 -11.91 -19.06 1.36
CA LEU A 154 -10.66 -19.43 2.02
C LEU A 154 -10.72 -19.08 3.53
N PRO A 155 -9.98 -19.79 4.38
CA PRO A 155 -10.03 -19.60 5.83
C PRO A 155 -9.23 -18.37 6.31
N CYS A 156 -9.08 -17.31 5.50
CA CYS A 156 -8.29 -16.13 5.83
C CYS A 156 -8.78 -15.46 7.12
N SER A 157 -10.09 -15.28 7.22
CA SER A 157 -10.77 -14.66 8.38
C SER A 157 -10.67 -15.47 9.66
N ARG A 158 -10.32 -16.77 9.60
CA ARG A 158 -10.10 -17.58 10.80
C ARG A 158 -8.83 -17.16 11.55
N CYS A 159 -7.85 -16.61 10.84
CA CYS A 159 -6.59 -16.17 11.41
C CYS A 159 -6.43 -14.66 11.47
N HIS A 160 -7.03 -13.95 10.50
CA HIS A 160 -6.88 -12.50 10.34
C HIS A 160 -8.14 -11.74 10.73
N MET A 161 -7.95 -10.67 11.46
CA MET A 161 -9.01 -9.72 11.83
C MET A 161 -9.10 -8.60 10.81
N VAL A 162 -10.33 -8.20 10.47
CA VAL A 162 -10.66 -7.01 9.69
C VAL A 162 -11.81 -6.28 10.37
N ASN A 163 -11.62 -5.02 10.76
CA ASN A 163 -12.62 -4.17 11.42
C ASN A 163 -13.29 -4.87 12.61
N GLY A 164 -12.47 -5.46 13.49
CA GLY A 164 -12.93 -6.15 14.69
C GLY A 164 -13.59 -7.52 14.49
N LYS A 165 -13.62 -8.02 13.24
CA LYS A 165 -14.17 -9.35 12.92
C LYS A 165 -13.06 -10.28 12.43
N GLY A 166 -13.11 -11.55 12.84
CA GLY A 166 -12.11 -12.58 12.46
C GLY A 166 -11.20 -12.98 13.61
N GLY A 167 -10.19 -13.76 13.28
CA GLY A 167 -9.24 -14.33 14.24
C GLY A 167 -8.05 -13.43 14.54
N THR A 168 -7.29 -13.81 15.57
CA THR A 168 -6.13 -13.03 16.07
C THR A 168 -4.80 -13.81 16.01
N LEU A 169 -4.79 -14.93 15.29
CA LEU A 169 -3.57 -15.72 15.07
C LEU A 169 -2.59 -15.06 14.11
N GLY A 170 -3.11 -14.32 13.13
CA GLY A 170 -2.35 -13.54 12.17
C GLY A 170 -2.47 -12.03 12.40
N PRO A 171 -1.71 -11.23 11.62
CA PRO A 171 -1.81 -9.77 11.65
C PRO A 171 -3.23 -9.27 11.41
N GLU A 172 -3.58 -8.19 12.09
CA GLU A 172 -4.77 -7.39 11.83
C GLU A 172 -4.62 -6.71 10.46
N LEU A 173 -5.67 -6.75 9.62
CA LEU A 173 -5.60 -6.34 8.21
C LEU A 173 -6.46 -5.12 7.87
N SER A 174 -7.16 -4.50 8.82
CA SER A 174 -8.06 -3.36 8.55
C SER A 174 -7.40 -2.18 7.85
N ARG A 175 -6.07 -2.06 7.96
CA ARG A 175 -5.28 -0.97 7.37
C ARG A 175 -4.29 -1.45 6.30
N THR A 176 -4.47 -2.65 5.78
CA THR A 176 -3.54 -3.26 4.83
C THR A 176 -3.34 -2.42 3.57
N GLY A 177 -4.42 -1.85 3.04
CA GLY A 177 -4.38 -1.01 1.83
C GLY A 177 -3.64 0.32 1.99
N THR A 178 -3.30 0.73 3.23
CA THR A 178 -2.46 1.91 3.49
C THR A 178 -1.03 1.53 3.89
N SER A 179 -0.78 0.25 4.19
CA SER A 179 0.47 -0.16 4.83
C SER A 179 1.25 -1.24 4.05
N ARG A 180 0.67 -1.82 2.99
CA ARG A 180 1.30 -2.91 2.22
C ARG A 180 1.12 -2.70 0.73
N SER A 181 2.18 -2.97 -0.05
CA SER A 181 2.10 -2.98 -1.51
C SER A 181 1.47 -4.27 -2.04
N ASP A 182 0.90 -4.23 -3.26
CA ASP A 182 0.35 -5.41 -3.93
C ASP A 182 1.38 -6.53 -4.04
N ALA A 183 2.61 -6.19 -4.44
CA ALA A 183 3.69 -7.15 -4.57
C ALA A 183 4.00 -7.86 -3.25
N TYR A 184 4.01 -7.11 -2.14
CA TYR A 184 4.20 -7.69 -0.81
C TYR A 184 3.05 -8.60 -0.41
N LEU A 185 1.80 -8.22 -0.70
CA LEU A 185 0.63 -9.04 -0.39
C LEU A 185 0.63 -10.34 -1.19
N VAL A 186 0.91 -10.26 -2.51
CA VAL A 186 1.06 -11.43 -3.38
C VAL A 186 2.13 -12.37 -2.84
N GLU A 187 3.30 -11.85 -2.51
CA GLU A 187 4.40 -12.65 -1.97
C GLU A 187 4.03 -13.28 -0.62
N SER A 188 3.43 -12.52 0.29
CA SER A 188 3.03 -13.03 1.61
C SER A 188 2.00 -14.16 1.51
N ILE A 189 1.09 -14.10 0.52
CA ILE A 189 0.07 -15.13 0.29
C ILE A 189 0.69 -16.38 -0.37
N ARG A 190 1.60 -16.20 -1.33
CA ARG A 190 2.24 -17.29 -2.05
C ARG A 190 3.38 -17.95 -1.28
N GLU A 191 4.17 -17.14 -0.59
CA GLU A 191 5.41 -17.55 0.08
C GLU A 191 5.47 -17.03 1.53
N PRO A 192 4.54 -17.44 2.42
CA PRO A 192 4.41 -16.85 3.75
C PRO A 192 5.64 -17.07 4.66
N ASN A 193 6.58 -17.91 4.24
CA ASN A 193 7.83 -18.16 4.97
C ASN A 193 9.00 -17.29 4.48
N LYS A 194 8.84 -16.52 3.40
CA LYS A 194 9.95 -15.75 2.79
C LYS A 194 10.41 -14.60 3.67
N ASP A 195 9.46 -13.91 4.28
CA ASP A 195 9.68 -12.75 5.14
C ASP A 195 9.11 -12.93 6.54
N LEU A 196 9.47 -14.01 7.16
CA LEU A 196 9.32 -14.10 8.61
C LEU A 196 10.22 -13.04 9.24
N THR A 197 9.64 -12.23 10.11
CA THR A 197 10.34 -11.16 10.83
C THR A 197 11.64 -11.70 11.41
N ARG A 198 12.77 -11.32 10.78
CA ARG A 198 14.10 -11.87 11.08
C ARG A 198 14.78 -11.10 12.21
N TYR A 199 14.07 -10.71 13.23
CA TYR A 199 14.76 -10.27 14.43
C TYR A 199 15.22 -11.52 15.18
N PRO A 200 16.54 -11.83 15.16
CA PRO A 200 17.02 -12.83 16.08
C PRO A 200 16.64 -12.34 17.47
N ARG A 201 15.91 -13.13 18.23
CA ARG A 201 15.87 -12.91 19.67
C ARG A 201 17.31 -12.83 20.11
N ASP A 202 17.75 -11.63 20.47
CA ASP A 202 18.97 -11.52 21.23
C ASP A 202 18.67 -12.12 22.59
N PRO A 203 19.26 -13.27 22.93
CA PRO A 203 19.01 -13.92 24.22
C PRO A 203 19.40 -13.02 25.40
N ASN A 204 20.16 -11.94 25.13
CA ASN A 204 20.59 -10.96 26.12
C ASN A 204 19.74 -9.67 26.11
N ASN A 205 18.80 -9.53 25.17
CA ASN A 205 17.93 -8.35 25.06
C ASN A 205 16.49 -8.71 25.44
N SER A 206 16.19 -8.65 26.74
CA SER A 206 14.84 -8.86 27.28
C SER A 206 13.82 -7.81 26.84
N PHE A 207 14.24 -6.74 26.14
CA PHE A 207 13.42 -5.65 25.65
C PHE A 207 13.31 -5.63 24.11
N GLY A 208 13.80 -6.65 23.40
CA GLY A 208 13.60 -6.77 21.97
C GLY A 208 12.11 -6.91 21.64
N PRO A 209 11.66 -6.44 20.46
CA PRO A 209 10.27 -6.57 20.04
C PRO A 209 9.89 -8.04 20.07
N THR A 210 8.89 -8.37 20.87
CA THR A 210 8.29 -9.70 20.92
C THR A 210 7.79 -10.03 19.53
N LEU A 211 8.24 -11.16 18.95
CA LEU A 211 7.73 -11.61 17.65
C LEU A 211 6.27 -12.00 17.83
N VAL A 212 5.38 -11.07 17.48
CA VAL A 212 3.93 -11.19 17.76
C VAL A 212 3.31 -12.42 17.07
N TYR A 213 4.00 -12.98 16.06
CA TYR A 213 3.53 -14.10 15.25
C TYR A 213 4.57 -15.22 15.14
N ASP A 214 5.45 -15.36 16.15
CA ASP A 214 6.40 -16.48 16.21
C ASP A 214 5.63 -17.80 16.44
N THR A 215 5.86 -18.76 15.57
CA THR A 215 5.23 -20.07 15.69
C THR A 215 5.95 -20.87 16.77
N VAL A 216 5.21 -21.31 17.76
CA VAL A 216 5.72 -22.08 18.88
C VAL A 216 5.02 -23.42 18.96
N VAL A 217 5.82 -24.47 19.21
CA VAL A 217 5.34 -25.79 19.58
C VAL A 217 5.70 -26.05 21.03
N ILE A 218 4.72 -26.37 21.84
CA ILE A 218 4.85 -26.70 23.26
C ILE A 218 4.54 -28.19 23.45
N GLU A 219 5.43 -28.92 24.11
CA GLU A 219 5.14 -30.24 24.61
C GLU A 219 4.95 -30.19 26.13
N THR A 220 3.80 -30.63 26.60
CA THR A 220 3.48 -30.70 28.00
C THR A 220 4.01 -32.02 28.61
N THR A 221 4.14 -32.07 29.91
CA THR A 221 4.63 -33.29 30.64
C THR A 221 3.66 -34.46 30.54
N ASP A 222 2.37 -34.22 30.27
CA ASP A 222 1.36 -35.26 30.02
C ASP A 222 1.33 -35.74 28.56
N GLY A 223 2.29 -35.26 27.72
CA GLY A 223 2.48 -35.73 26.34
C GLY A 223 1.61 -35.03 25.29
N LYS A 224 0.91 -33.95 25.61
CA LYS A 224 0.18 -33.14 24.61
C LYS A 224 1.15 -32.25 23.86
N SER A 225 0.93 -32.10 22.56
CA SER A 225 1.63 -31.17 21.72
C SER A 225 0.65 -30.06 21.27
N LEU A 226 0.98 -28.79 21.57
CA LEU A 226 0.21 -27.62 21.22
C LEU A 226 1.02 -26.75 20.26
N ARG A 227 0.38 -26.26 19.21
CA ARG A 227 1.01 -25.40 18.23
C ARG A 227 0.22 -24.11 18.09
N GLY A 228 0.92 -22.96 18.07
CA GLY A 228 0.28 -21.66 17.99
C GLY A 228 1.28 -20.54 17.85
N VAL A 229 0.88 -19.34 18.27
CA VAL A 229 1.73 -18.15 18.34
C VAL A 229 1.95 -17.76 19.80
N ALA A 230 3.17 -17.38 20.14
CA ALA A 230 3.47 -16.79 21.44
C ALA A 230 2.90 -15.37 21.49
N LYS A 231 1.92 -15.12 22.34
CA LYS A 231 1.37 -13.78 22.59
C LYS A 231 2.21 -12.99 23.59
N ASN A 232 2.78 -13.70 24.54
CA ASN A 232 3.78 -13.18 25.47
C ASN A 232 4.68 -14.32 25.93
N GLU A 233 5.93 -14.01 26.20
CA GLU A 233 6.89 -14.97 26.74
C GLU A 233 7.98 -14.22 27.51
N ASP A 234 8.22 -14.68 28.73
CA ASP A 234 9.29 -14.20 29.58
C ASP A 234 10.19 -15.35 30.03
N THR A 235 11.06 -15.10 31.03
CA THR A 235 11.96 -16.09 31.57
C THR A 235 11.23 -17.29 32.21
N PHE A 236 10.03 -17.09 32.76
CA PHE A 236 9.32 -18.03 33.59
C PHE A 236 8.06 -18.60 32.94
N SER A 237 7.43 -17.85 32.05
CA SER A 237 6.11 -18.19 31.50
C SER A 237 6.03 -17.97 30.01
N ILE A 238 5.02 -18.59 29.38
CA ILE A 238 4.63 -18.38 28.00
C ILE A 238 3.12 -18.38 27.87
N GLN A 239 2.60 -17.45 27.07
CA GLN A 239 1.20 -17.37 26.64
C GLN A 239 1.14 -17.82 25.19
N LEU A 240 0.55 -18.98 24.94
CA LEU A 240 0.35 -19.54 23.61
C LEU A 240 -1.10 -19.35 23.19
N LEU A 241 -1.32 -18.71 22.06
CA LEU A 241 -2.58 -18.77 21.34
C LEU A 241 -2.49 -19.91 20.32
N ASP A 242 -3.26 -20.99 20.53
CA ASP A 242 -3.22 -22.16 19.65
C ASP A 242 -4.01 -21.93 18.33
N ILE A 243 -3.94 -22.92 17.44
CA ILE A 243 -4.60 -22.84 16.13
C ILE A 243 -6.13 -22.86 16.20
N GLU A 244 -6.72 -23.27 17.32
CA GLU A 244 -8.13 -23.20 17.66
C GLU A 244 -8.51 -21.85 18.32
N GLN A 245 -7.54 -20.92 18.45
CA GLN A 245 -7.68 -19.63 19.10
C GLN A 245 -7.98 -19.70 20.60
N GLN A 246 -7.52 -20.76 21.25
CA GLN A 246 -7.56 -20.88 22.70
C GLN A 246 -6.26 -20.33 23.29
N LEU A 247 -6.38 -19.45 24.30
CA LEU A 247 -5.21 -18.92 24.99
C LEU A 247 -4.82 -19.84 26.15
N HIS A 248 -3.61 -20.35 26.08
CA HIS A 248 -2.99 -21.19 27.11
C HIS A 248 -1.91 -20.41 27.84
N LEU A 249 -1.85 -20.59 29.16
CA LEU A 249 -0.88 -19.96 30.04
C LEU A 249 -0.06 -21.07 30.70
N PHE A 250 1.25 -21.08 30.46
CA PHE A 250 2.15 -22.10 31.00
C PHE A 250 3.28 -21.49 31.83
N GLN A 251 3.63 -22.14 32.91
CA GLN A 251 4.92 -21.97 33.53
C GLN A 251 5.93 -22.85 32.80
N LYS A 252 7.05 -22.27 32.35
CA LYS A 252 8.06 -23.00 31.56
C LYS A 252 8.64 -24.24 32.28
N LYS A 253 8.74 -24.16 33.60
CA LYS A 253 9.20 -25.31 34.46
C LYS A 253 8.29 -26.52 34.38
N ASP A 254 7.00 -26.35 34.01
CA ASP A 254 6.00 -27.41 33.97
C ASP A 254 5.83 -27.96 32.54
N LEU A 255 6.69 -27.56 31.62
CA LEU A 255 6.71 -28.01 30.23
C LEU A 255 7.86 -28.98 29.98
N LYS A 256 7.62 -29.94 29.08
CA LYS A 256 8.65 -30.86 28.59
C LYS A 256 9.60 -30.15 27.62
N SER A 257 9.03 -29.38 26.67
CA SER A 257 9.81 -28.59 25.72
C SER A 257 9.03 -27.42 25.16
N ILE A 258 9.78 -26.39 24.71
CA ILE A 258 9.28 -25.25 23.92
C ILE A 258 10.19 -25.14 22.70
N SER A 259 9.62 -25.14 21.50
CA SER A 259 10.33 -25.01 20.25
C SER A 259 9.76 -23.83 19.44
N HIS A 260 10.64 -22.89 19.04
CA HIS A 260 10.31 -21.80 18.14
C HIS A 260 10.61 -22.23 16.71
N GLU A 261 9.58 -22.33 15.88
CA GLU A 261 9.72 -22.70 14.48
C GLU A 261 9.90 -21.45 13.63
N ARG A 262 10.82 -21.52 12.67
CA ARG A 262 10.98 -20.48 11.64
C ARG A 262 10.00 -20.70 10.47
N LYS A 263 8.74 -20.90 10.82
CA LYS A 263 7.67 -21.14 9.84
C LYS A 263 6.43 -20.36 10.22
N SER A 264 5.76 -19.80 9.21
CA SER A 264 4.47 -19.16 9.39
C SER A 264 3.40 -20.22 9.66
N LEU A 265 2.41 -19.89 10.51
CA LEU A 265 1.15 -20.66 10.59
C LEU A 265 0.28 -20.43 9.35
N MET A 266 0.50 -19.32 8.62
CA MET A 266 -0.20 -19.05 7.36
C MET A 266 0.22 -20.08 6.31
N PRO A 267 -0.71 -20.84 5.71
CA PRO A 267 -0.39 -21.76 4.63
C PRO A 267 0.00 -21.02 3.35
N ALA A 268 0.87 -21.60 2.55
CA ALA A 268 1.15 -21.12 1.21
C ALA A 268 -0.01 -21.48 0.27
N TYR A 269 -0.60 -20.48 -0.39
CA TYR A 269 -1.67 -20.68 -1.35
C TYR A 269 -1.09 -20.80 -2.76
N SER A 270 -0.94 -22.04 -3.24
CA SER A 270 -0.50 -22.32 -4.61
C SER A 270 -1.57 -21.89 -5.64
N GLU A 271 -1.19 -21.80 -6.93
CA GLU A 271 -2.12 -21.48 -8.01
C GLU A 271 -3.28 -22.47 -8.15
N LYS A 272 -3.10 -23.71 -7.70
CA LYS A 272 -4.15 -24.73 -7.67
C LYS A 272 -5.24 -24.44 -6.63
N ILE A 273 -4.89 -23.75 -5.53
CA ILE A 273 -5.81 -23.43 -4.45
C ILE A 273 -6.41 -22.04 -4.66
N LEU A 274 -5.59 -21.09 -5.08
CA LEU A 274 -5.94 -19.69 -5.32
C LEU A 274 -5.39 -19.30 -6.70
N SER A 275 -6.27 -19.27 -7.71
CA SER A 275 -5.89 -18.93 -9.09
C SER A 275 -5.24 -17.55 -9.17
N PRO A 276 -4.48 -17.23 -10.23
CA PRO A 276 -3.92 -15.87 -10.40
C PRO A 276 -5.00 -14.79 -10.40
N THR A 277 -6.16 -15.03 -11.00
CA THR A 277 -7.30 -14.09 -11.00
C THR A 277 -7.87 -13.92 -9.59
N ASP A 278 -8.16 -15.01 -8.87
CA ASP A 278 -8.65 -14.95 -7.49
C ASP A 278 -7.64 -14.24 -6.56
N LEU A 279 -6.34 -14.41 -6.79
CA LEU A 279 -5.32 -13.70 -6.03
C LEU A 279 -5.35 -12.20 -6.31
N GLN A 280 -5.52 -11.79 -7.57
CA GLN A 280 -5.67 -10.37 -7.93
C GLN A 280 -6.90 -9.77 -7.26
N ASP A 281 -8.03 -10.46 -7.28
CA ASP A 281 -9.27 -10.03 -6.64
C ASP A 281 -9.11 -9.93 -5.12
N LEU A 282 -8.46 -10.92 -4.50
CA LEU A 282 -8.14 -10.88 -3.06
C LEU A 282 -7.25 -9.69 -2.70
N VAL A 283 -6.20 -9.43 -3.49
CA VAL A 283 -5.32 -8.26 -3.28
C VAL A 283 -6.09 -6.96 -3.48
N ALA A 284 -6.96 -6.87 -4.50
CA ALA A 284 -7.83 -5.72 -4.70
C ALA A 284 -8.72 -5.46 -3.48
N TYR A 285 -9.31 -6.50 -2.89
CA TYR A 285 -10.06 -6.37 -1.64
C TYR A 285 -9.19 -5.86 -0.49
N LEU A 286 -8.02 -6.47 -0.27
CA LEU A 286 -7.10 -6.07 0.81
C LEU A 286 -6.65 -4.61 0.66
N GLN A 287 -6.51 -4.11 -0.56
CA GLN A 287 -6.19 -2.71 -0.84
C GLN A 287 -7.34 -1.73 -0.54
N THR A 288 -8.59 -2.21 -0.44
CA THR A 288 -9.71 -1.37 0.03
C THR A 288 -9.69 -1.15 1.54
N LEU A 289 -8.95 -1.96 2.30
CA LEU A 289 -8.89 -1.92 3.76
C LEU A 289 -7.96 -0.78 4.23
N ARG A 290 -8.52 0.41 4.43
CA ARG A 290 -7.78 1.63 4.78
C ARG A 290 -7.98 2.10 6.22
N GLY A 291 -8.58 1.26 7.06
CA GLY A 291 -9.06 1.61 8.39
C GLY A 291 -10.36 2.41 8.33
N ASP A 292 -11.06 2.50 9.44
CA ASP A 292 -12.16 3.44 9.53
C ASP A 292 -11.58 4.84 9.37
N GLN A 293 -11.99 5.54 8.32
CA GLN A 293 -11.85 6.99 8.19
C GLN A 293 -12.80 7.57 9.25
N GLY A 294 -12.43 7.40 10.52
CA GLY A 294 -13.19 8.00 11.60
C GLY A 294 -13.31 9.48 11.29
N THR A 295 -14.53 9.93 11.05
CA THR A 295 -14.90 11.33 11.14
C THR A 295 -14.48 11.80 12.52
N LEU A 296 -13.33 12.48 12.58
CA LEU A 296 -12.94 13.30 13.72
C LEU A 296 -13.89 14.45 13.86
#